data_edf8f175d541d6e0004c82c77d771b80
#
_entry.id   edf8f175d541d6e0004c82c77d771b80
#
_cell.length_a   1.000
_cell.length_b   1.000
_cell.length_c   1.000
_cell.angle_alpha   90.00
_cell.angle_beta   90.00
_cell.angle_gamma   90.00
#
_symmetry.space_group_name_H-M   'P 1'
#
loop_
_entity.id
_entity.type
_entity.pdbx_description
1 polymer ?
#
loop_
_entity_poly.entity_id
_entity_poly.type
_entity_poly.pdbx_seq_one_letter_code
_entity_poly.pdbx_strand_id
1 'polypeptide(L)'
;MGLYLNSDRSLKNYEELYRSDYFVDKSLIIERLNKLIGKRSKYLCITRPRRFGKTSVADMVAAYYSKAVDSKDIFDNLNISKVNSYEENLNKYNVINISFNKMPDSGKTYDNYINMIKQSLISDIVKYYPNINPHEFFTVGDILESTGDQFIFVLDEWDYIFSKDLFQENQDDFLEFLTFLLKDKPYVLLCYMTGVLPIKRYSSGSALNMFDEFTFLKDRRFGEFFGFTTDEVLKLCDENQYMNFEKLELWYNGYTTANGVKIYNPRSVIKALENNYCESYWTNTGAMDEVSQYLKYNVLEIRDDVIQMVAGEEIDIIKEKEYIQKFKVENEGKEVLAVAICYDSKSKEHHCKIEAI
;
A
#
# COMPACT_ATOMS: atom_id res chain seq x y z
N MET A 1 -23.25 11.01 6.70
CA MET A 1 -22.15 10.17 6.22
C MET A 1 -21.62 9.35 7.37
N GLY A 2 -21.14 8.15 7.11
CA GLY A 2 -20.56 7.26 8.11
C GLY A 2 -19.08 7.53 8.36
N LEU A 3 -18.51 6.85 9.35
CA LEU A 3 -17.08 6.85 9.58
C LEU A 3 -16.36 5.93 8.59
N TYR A 4 -16.94 4.75 8.34
CA TYR A 4 -16.43 3.73 7.44
C TYR A 4 -17.33 3.50 6.23
N LEU A 5 -18.67 3.39 6.46
CA LEU A 5 -19.63 3.19 5.38
C LEU A 5 -19.95 4.54 4.72
N ASN A 6 -19.68 4.64 3.41
CA ASN A 6 -20.02 5.79 2.59
C ASN A 6 -19.50 7.12 3.18
N SER A 7 -18.25 7.11 3.65
CA SER A 7 -17.56 8.28 4.21
C SER A 7 -17.14 9.25 3.10
N ASP A 8 -17.20 10.54 3.36
CA ASP A 8 -16.69 11.59 2.46
C ASP A 8 -15.19 11.89 2.66
N ARG A 9 -14.59 11.25 3.68
CA ARG A 9 -13.18 11.49 4.03
C ARG A 9 -12.25 11.19 2.86
N SER A 10 -12.47 10.07 2.18
CA SER A 10 -11.61 9.66 1.06
C SER A 10 -11.66 10.64 -0.10
N LEU A 11 -12.85 11.20 -0.39
CA LEU A 11 -12.94 12.25 -1.40
C LEU A 11 -12.14 13.49 -0.98
N LYS A 12 -12.30 13.95 0.26
CA LYS A 12 -11.56 15.12 0.78
C LYS A 12 -10.04 14.92 0.71
N ASN A 13 -9.56 13.76 1.17
CA ASN A 13 -8.14 13.43 1.11
C ASN A 13 -7.63 13.39 -0.34
N TYR A 14 -8.42 12.82 -1.25
CA TYR A 14 -8.05 12.74 -2.66
C TYR A 14 -8.11 14.11 -3.36
N GLU A 15 -9.05 14.98 -2.99
CA GLU A 15 -9.10 16.38 -3.46
C GLU A 15 -7.84 17.16 -3.05
N GLU A 16 -7.39 17.01 -1.80
CA GLU A 16 -6.15 17.64 -1.33
C GLU A 16 -4.95 17.18 -2.16
N LEU A 17 -4.86 15.87 -2.44
CA LEU A 17 -3.81 15.33 -3.30
C LEU A 17 -3.93 15.83 -4.74
N TYR A 18 -5.14 15.83 -5.31
CA TYR A 18 -5.40 16.28 -6.68
C TYR A 18 -5.00 17.74 -6.91
N ARG A 19 -5.17 18.59 -5.89
CA ARG A 19 -4.79 20.01 -5.92
C ARG A 19 -3.33 20.28 -5.59
N SER A 20 -2.52 19.23 -5.32
CA SER A 20 -1.10 19.41 -5.03
C SER A 20 -0.30 19.73 -6.30
N ASP A 21 0.77 20.52 -6.15
CA ASP A 21 1.64 20.94 -7.26
C ASP A 21 2.30 19.79 -8.02
N TYR A 22 2.46 18.62 -7.35
CA TYR A 22 3.13 17.44 -7.90
C TYR A 22 2.18 16.25 -8.00
N PHE A 23 0.95 16.51 -8.46
CA PHE A 23 -0.03 15.46 -8.67
C PHE A 23 0.35 14.56 -9.85
N VAL A 24 0.27 13.24 -9.65
CA VAL A 24 0.43 12.24 -10.70
C VAL A 24 -0.81 11.37 -10.79
N ASP A 25 -1.42 11.33 -11.96
CA ASP A 25 -2.66 10.58 -12.21
C ASP A 25 -2.41 9.06 -12.26
N LYS A 26 -2.91 8.36 -11.26
CA LYS A 26 -2.90 6.89 -11.18
C LYS A 26 -4.29 6.26 -11.40
N SER A 27 -5.25 7.03 -11.90
CA SER A 27 -6.67 6.62 -11.99
C SER A 27 -6.91 5.40 -12.89
N LEU A 28 -6.02 5.09 -13.82
CA LEU A 28 -6.14 3.90 -14.68
C LEU A 28 -6.09 2.57 -13.90
N ILE A 29 -5.66 2.54 -12.64
CA ILE A 29 -5.83 1.35 -11.79
C ILE A 29 -7.30 0.95 -11.67
N ILE A 30 -8.21 1.93 -11.67
CA ILE A 30 -9.66 1.74 -11.56
C ILE A 30 -10.20 0.92 -12.74
N GLU A 31 -9.67 1.11 -13.95
CA GLU A 31 -10.03 0.26 -15.10
C GLU A 31 -9.76 -1.22 -14.83
N ARG A 32 -8.63 -1.51 -14.16
CA ARG A 32 -8.28 -2.88 -13.77
C ARG A 32 -9.25 -3.42 -12.71
N LEU A 33 -9.61 -2.58 -11.73
CA LEU A 33 -10.54 -2.94 -10.66
C LEU A 33 -11.97 -3.12 -11.17
N ASN A 34 -12.46 -2.27 -12.09
CA ASN A 34 -13.78 -2.41 -12.72
C ASN A 34 -13.99 -3.80 -13.34
N LYS A 35 -12.94 -4.38 -13.92
CA LYS A 35 -12.97 -5.72 -14.52
C LYS A 35 -13.15 -6.86 -13.50
N LEU A 36 -12.97 -6.58 -12.22
CA LEU A 36 -13.02 -7.58 -11.13
C LEU A 36 -14.29 -7.50 -10.29
N ILE A 37 -15.06 -6.43 -10.42
CA ILE A 37 -16.32 -6.22 -9.68
C ILE A 37 -17.28 -7.41 -9.93
N GLY A 38 -17.76 -8.02 -8.85
CA GLY A 38 -18.68 -9.15 -8.87
C GLY A 38 -18.09 -10.47 -9.38
N LYS A 39 -16.78 -10.54 -9.65
CA LYS A 39 -16.12 -11.76 -10.15
C LYS A 39 -15.51 -12.57 -9.01
N ARG A 40 -15.12 -13.81 -9.31
CA ARG A 40 -14.43 -14.67 -8.34
C ARG A 40 -13.10 -14.09 -7.85
N SER A 41 -12.38 -13.37 -8.73
CA SER A 41 -11.13 -12.68 -8.45
C SER A 41 -11.29 -11.27 -7.83
N LYS A 42 -12.39 -11.06 -7.11
CA LYS A 42 -12.74 -9.77 -6.49
C LYS A 42 -11.94 -9.40 -5.24
N TYR A 43 -11.12 -10.30 -4.73
CA TYR A 43 -10.30 -10.09 -3.54
C TYR A 43 -8.86 -9.81 -3.92
N LEU A 44 -8.39 -8.59 -3.69
CA LEU A 44 -7.03 -8.17 -4.02
C LEU A 44 -6.30 -7.67 -2.77
N CYS A 45 -5.08 -8.15 -2.56
CA CYS A 45 -4.18 -7.61 -1.58
C CYS A 45 -2.93 -7.07 -2.28
N ILE A 46 -2.72 -5.75 -2.22
CA ILE A 46 -1.57 -5.09 -2.85
C ILE A 46 -0.60 -4.64 -1.78
N THR A 47 0.60 -5.20 -1.80
CA THR A 47 1.63 -4.85 -0.83
C THR A 47 2.73 -4.03 -1.48
N ARG A 48 3.04 -2.88 -0.88
CA ARG A 48 4.08 -1.95 -1.32
C ARG A 48 4.81 -1.37 -0.11
N PRO A 49 6.07 -0.98 -0.24
CA PRO A 49 6.77 -0.27 0.81
C PRO A 49 6.01 0.99 1.24
N ARG A 50 6.35 1.53 2.40
CA ARG A 50 5.79 2.80 2.84
C ARG A 50 6.10 3.91 1.85
N ARG A 51 5.18 4.87 1.72
CA ARG A 51 5.34 6.07 0.87
C ARG A 51 5.29 5.82 -0.64
N PHE A 52 4.81 4.67 -1.07
CA PHE A 52 4.54 4.36 -2.47
C PHE A 52 3.12 4.72 -2.92
N GLY A 53 2.37 5.50 -2.13
CA GLY A 53 1.05 6.01 -2.51
C GLY A 53 -0.12 5.04 -2.22
N LYS A 54 0.06 4.00 -1.39
CA LYS A 54 -1.02 3.02 -1.06
C LYS A 54 -2.30 3.69 -0.57
N THR A 55 -2.20 4.51 0.46
CA THR A 55 -3.34 5.25 1.04
C THR A 55 -3.97 6.21 0.04
N SER A 56 -3.15 6.90 -0.77
CA SER A 56 -3.65 7.80 -1.82
C SER A 56 -4.48 7.07 -2.87
N VAL A 57 -4.01 5.87 -3.29
CA VAL A 57 -4.78 5.01 -4.21
C VAL A 57 -6.03 4.45 -3.53
N ALA A 58 -5.96 4.08 -2.24
CA ALA A 58 -7.13 3.62 -1.49
C ALA A 58 -8.19 4.73 -1.39
N ASP A 59 -7.80 5.96 -1.07
CA ASP A 59 -8.72 7.11 -1.05
C ASP A 59 -9.32 7.41 -2.43
N MET A 60 -8.51 7.36 -3.48
CA MET A 60 -8.98 7.50 -4.86
C MET A 60 -10.03 6.44 -5.22
N VAL A 61 -9.75 5.17 -4.93
CA VAL A 61 -10.66 4.05 -5.19
C VAL A 61 -11.98 4.21 -4.43
N ALA A 62 -11.90 4.57 -3.14
CA ALA A 62 -13.08 4.80 -2.32
C ALA A 62 -13.91 6.01 -2.81
N ALA A 63 -13.25 7.12 -3.18
CA ALA A 63 -13.91 8.30 -3.72
C ALA A 63 -14.58 8.05 -5.06
N TYR A 64 -13.95 7.26 -5.94
CA TYR A 64 -14.52 6.93 -7.25
C TYR A 64 -15.79 6.08 -7.15
N TYR A 65 -15.75 5.04 -6.31
CA TYR A 65 -16.88 4.10 -6.25
C TYR A 65 -18.06 4.59 -5.38
N SER A 66 -17.81 5.42 -4.38
CA SER A 66 -18.82 5.77 -3.38
C SER A 66 -20.00 6.54 -3.94
N LYS A 67 -21.22 5.96 -3.79
CA LYS A 67 -22.49 6.61 -4.17
C LYS A 67 -22.88 7.76 -3.23
N ALA A 68 -22.19 7.93 -2.12
CA ALA A 68 -22.54 8.94 -1.10
C ALA A 68 -21.84 10.29 -1.34
N VAL A 69 -20.97 10.38 -2.34
CA VAL A 69 -20.25 11.58 -2.73
C VAL A 69 -20.39 11.82 -4.22
N ASP A 70 -20.22 13.04 -4.65
CA ASP A 70 -20.05 13.38 -6.06
C ASP A 70 -18.57 13.74 -6.29
N SER A 71 -17.90 12.87 -7.01
CA SER A 71 -16.48 13.03 -7.35
C SER A 71 -16.24 13.29 -8.83
N LYS A 72 -17.33 13.53 -9.59
CA LYS A 72 -17.29 13.66 -11.05
C LYS A 72 -16.33 14.76 -11.50
N ASP A 73 -16.36 15.92 -10.86
CA ASP A 73 -15.52 17.08 -11.23
C ASP A 73 -14.01 16.77 -11.20
N ILE A 74 -13.58 15.83 -10.35
CA ILE A 74 -12.18 15.39 -10.30
C ILE A 74 -11.94 14.35 -11.39
N PHE A 75 -12.75 13.29 -11.40
CA PHE A 75 -12.46 12.13 -12.24
C PHE A 75 -12.69 12.39 -13.74
N ASP A 76 -13.54 13.35 -14.13
CA ASP A 76 -13.72 13.77 -15.53
C ASP A 76 -12.40 14.34 -16.13
N ASN A 77 -11.52 14.86 -15.29
CA ASN A 77 -10.22 15.39 -15.70
C ASN A 77 -9.07 14.35 -15.68
N LEU A 78 -9.33 13.13 -15.25
CA LEU A 78 -8.34 12.08 -15.11
C LEU A 78 -8.40 11.06 -16.27
N ASN A 79 -7.34 10.26 -16.43
CA ASN A 79 -7.25 9.31 -17.53
C ASN A 79 -8.34 8.23 -17.50
N ILE A 80 -8.89 7.91 -16.34
CA ILE A 80 -10.00 6.97 -16.20
C ILE A 80 -11.26 7.43 -16.94
N SER A 81 -11.48 8.73 -17.12
CA SER A 81 -12.65 9.28 -17.84
C SER A 81 -12.69 8.85 -19.30
N LYS A 82 -11.55 8.47 -19.86
CA LYS A 82 -11.43 8.01 -21.27
C LYS A 82 -11.75 6.53 -21.46
N VAL A 83 -12.05 5.81 -20.35
CA VAL A 83 -12.29 4.36 -20.37
C VAL A 83 -13.80 4.09 -20.43
N ASN A 84 -14.22 3.14 -21.27
CA ASN A 84 -15.65 2.82 -21.46
C ASN A 84 -16.40 2.48 -20.17
N SER A 85 -15.73 1.85 -19.19
CA SER A 85 -16.34 1.47 -17.90
C SER A 85 -16.43 2.64 -16.89
N TYR A 86 -16.03 3.85 -17.26
CA TYR A 86 -16.00 5.00 -16.37
C TYR A 86 -17.37 5.36 -15.79
N GLU A 87 -18.30 5.74 -16.65
CA GLU A 87 -19.63 6.21 -16.21
C GLU A 87 -20.49 5.11 -15.58
N GLU A 88 -20.24 3.86 -15.95
CA GLU A 88 -20.95 2.71 -15.39
C GLU A 88 -20.65 2.50 -13.91
N ASN A 89 -19.47 2.91 -13.46
CA ASN A 89 -18.98 2.60 -12.13
C ASN A 89 -18.76 3.83 -11.23
N LEU A 90 -18.64 5.04 -11.79
CA LEU A 90 -18.45 6.25 -11.02
C LEU A 90 -19.62 6.52 -10.09
N ASN A 91 -19.35 6.62 -8.79
CA ASN A 91 -20.32 6.94 -7.73
C ASN A 91 -21.58 6.02 -7.72
N LYS A 92 -21.37 4.72 -7.92
CA LYS A 92 -22.49 3.74 -8.01
C LYS A 92 -22.64 2.83 -6.81
N TYR A 93 -21.64 2.70 -5.93
CA TYR A 93 -21.57 1.64 -4.97
C TYR A 93 -21.61 2.12 -3.52
N ASN A 94 -22.07 1.25 -2.62
CA ASN A 94 -21.78 1.40 -1.21
C ASN A 94 -20.31 1.05 -0.97
N VAL A 95 -19.56 1.93 -0.31
CA VAL A 95 -18.15 1.71 -0.01
C VAL A 95 -17.93 1.65 1.49
N ILE A 96 -17.27 0.59 1.95
CA ILE A 96 -16.78 0.45 3.32
C ILE A 96 -15.27 0.67 3.26
N ASN A 97 -14.80 1.82 3.78
CA ASN A 97 -13.39 2.17 3.83
C ASN A 97 -12.88 2.13 5.27
N ILE A 98 -11.98 1.19 5.57
CA ILE A 98 -11.38 1.00 6.90
C ILE A 98 -9.87 1.11 6.79
N SER A 99 -9.28 2.02 7.57
CA SER A 99 -7.84 2.06 7.80
C SER A 99 -7.53 1.49 9.19
N PHE A 100 -6.77 0.40 9.22
CA PHE A 100 -6.50 -0.37 10.45
C PHE A 100 -5.44 0.27 11.37
N ASN A 101 -4.85 1.40 10.98
CA ASN A 101 -3.86 2.11 11.79
C ASN A 101 -4.45 2.94 12.94
N LYS A 102 -5.77 3.00 13.05
CA LYS A 102 -6.45 3.74 14.12
C LYS A 102 -6.56 2.90 15.39
N MET A 103 -6.12 3.48 16.49
CA MET A 103 -6.19 2.87 17.82
C MET A 103 -7.24 3.57 18.67
N PRO A 104 -7.91 2.85 19.59
CA PRO A 104 -8.80 3.47 20.55
C PRO A 104 -8.02 4.36 21.54
N ASP A 105 -8.63 5.46 21.97
CA ASP A 105 -8.03 6.38 22.94
C ASP A 105 -7.88 5.74 24.33
N SER A 106 -8.81 4.89 24.71
CA SER A 106 -8.84 4.22 26.00
C SER A 106 -8.49 2.74 25.86
N GLY A 107 -7.43 2.31 26.57
CA GLY A 107 -7.05 0.91 26.68
C GLY A 107 -6.61 0.27 25.34
N LYS A 108 -5.31 0.09 25.17
CA LYS A 108 -4.73 -0.55 23.99
C LYS A 108 -4.80 -2.08 24.09
N THR A 109 -6.00 -2.65 24.22
CA THR A 109 -6.24 -4.09 24.15
C THR A 109 -6.82 -4.47 22.80
N TYR A 110 -6.66 -5.74 22.43
CA TYR A 110 -7.24 -6.26 21.18
C TYR A 110 -8.77 -6.11 21.17
N ASP A 111 -9.42 -6.43 22.29
CA ASP A 111 -10.88 -6.33 22.42
C ASP A 111 -11.38 -4.91 22.18
N ASN A 112 -10.73 -3.91 22.77
CA ASN A 112 -11.09 -2.51 22.55
C ASN A 112 -10.85 -2.09 21.11
N TYR A 113 -9.75 -2.54 20.48
CA TYR A 113 -9.43 -2.26 19.09
C TYR A 113 -10.46 -2.84 18.13
N ILE A 114 -10.76 -4.13 18.25
CA ILE A 114 -11.71 -4.79 17.35
C ILE A 114 -13.15 -4.32 17.59
N ASN A 115 -13.51 -4.05 18.84
CA ASN A 115 -14.83 -3.51 19.20
C ASN A 115 -15.02 -2.09 18.65
N MET A 116 -14.00 -1.24 18.67
CA MET A 116 -14.05 0.09 18.03
C MET A 116 -14.40 -0.04 16.55
N ILE A 117 -13.76 -0.95 15.83
CA ILE A 117 -14.02 -1.17 14.40
C ILE A 117 -15.45 -1.67 14.21
N LYS A 118 -15.85 -2.73 14.92
CA LYS A 118 -17.17 -3.33 14.83
C LYS A 118 -18.29 -2.34 15.15
N GLN A 119 -18.20 -1.64 16.28
CA GLN A 119 -19.23 -0.70 16.72
C GLN A 119 -19.34 0.52 15.78
N SER A 120 -18.22 1.02 15.28
CA SER A 120 -18.25 2.10 14.30
C SER A 120 -18.96 1.67 13.02
N LEU A 121 -18.67 0.46 12.51
CA LEU A 121 -19.33 -0.06 11.31
C LEU A 121 -20.82 -0.34 11.55
N ILE A 122 -21.20 -0.93 12.70
CA ILE A 122 -22.60 -1.14 13.08
C ILE A 122 -23.35 0.19 13.16
N SER A 123 -22.75 1.19 13.81
CA SER A 123 -23.33 2.54 13.91
C SER A 123 -23.59 3.15 12.52
N ASP A 124 -22.64 2.99 11.61
CA ASP A 124 -22.80 3.46 10.24
C ASP A 124 -23.91 2.71 9.50
N ILE A 125 -23.98 1.36 9.63
CA ILE A 125 -25.00 0.55 9.00
C ILE A 125 -26.40 0.96 9.49
N VAL A 126 -26.61 1.07 10.79
CA VAL A 126 -27.91 1.48 11.36
C VAL A 126 -28.32 2.88 10.89
N LYS A 127 -27.37 3.78 10.70
CA LYS A 127 -27.62 5.13 10.18
C LYS A 127 -28.12 5.11 8.73
N TYR A 128 -27.59 4.22 7.88
CA TYR A 128 -27.99 4.10 6.47
C TYR A 128 -29.20 3.18 6.29
N TYR A 129 -29.39 2.22 7.20
CA TYR A 129 -30.45 1.22 7.19
C TYR A 129 -31.21 1.25 8.53
N PRO A 130 -32.03 2.29 8.79
CA PRO A 130 -32.64 2.52 10.12
C PRO A 130 -33.66 1.45 10.54
N ASN A 131 -34.09 0.60 9.61
CA ASN A 131 -35.01 -0.51 9.89
C ASN A 131 -34.28 -1.77 10.38
N ILE A 132 -32.96 -1.80 10.38
CA ILE A 132 -32.18 -2.93 10.87
C ILE A 132 -31.95 -2.76 12.37
N ASN A 133 -32.37 -3.74 13.16
CA ASN A 133 -32.06 -3.83 14.57
C ASN A 133 -30.79 -4.67 14.75
N PRO A 134 -29.63 -4.06 15.09
CA PRO A 134 -28.36 -4.78 15.18
C PRO A 134 -28.33 -5.82 16.29
N HIS A 135 -29.22 -5.74 17.28
CA HIS A 135 -29.30 -6.69 18.40
C HIS A 135 -29.91 -8.05 18.01
N GLU A 136 -30.47 -8.17 16.83
CA GLU A 136 -31.00 -9.43 16.29
C GLU A 136 -29.92 -10.29 15.61
N PHE A 137 -28.69 -9.80 15.51
CA PHE A 137 -27.57 -10.43 14.79
C PHE A 137 -26.39 -10.67 15.71
N PHE A 138 -25.64 -11.74 15.44
CA PHE A 138 -24.46 -12.09 16.22
C PHE A 138 -23.16 -11.46 15.66
N THR A 139 -23.10 -11.23 14.35
CA THR A 139 -21.90 -10.71 13.71
C THR A 139 -22.19 -9.50 12.83
N VAL A 140 -21.17 -8.68 12.60
CA VAL A 140 -21.25 -7.57 11.64
C VAL A 140 -21.56 -8.08 10.22
N GLY A 141 -21.08 -9.27 9.89
CA GLY A 141 -21.35 -9.92 8.61
C GLY A 141 -22.83 -10.20 8.40
N ASP A 142 -23.51 -10.71 9.45
CA ASP A 142 -24.96 -10.99 9.39
C ASP A 142 -25.76 -9.69 9.22
N ILE A 143 -25.33 -8.61 9.90
CA ILE A 143 -25.95 -7.29 9.75
C ILE A 143 -25.78 -6.76 8.32
N LEU A 144 -24.59 -6.89 7.72
CA LEU A 144 -24.33 -6.48 6.34
C LEU A 144 -25.19 -7.31 5.36
N GLU A 145 -25.30 -8.62 5.57
CA GLU A 145 -26.11 -9.50 4.73
C GLU A 145 -27.60 -9.14 4.81
N SER A 146 -28.08 -8.77 5.99
CA SER A 146 -29.48 -8.37 6.21
C SER A 146 -29.89 -7.07 5.48
N THR A 147 -28.90 -6.24 5.06
CA THR A 147 -29.17 -5.03 4.28
C THR A 147 -29.72 -5.34 2.89
N GLY A 148 -29.41 -6.52 2.34
CA GLY A 148 -29.71 -6.89 0.96
C GLY A 148 -28.83 -6.18 -0.09
N ASP A 149 -27.95 -5.27 0.33
CA ASP A 149 -27.05 -4.52 -0.55
C ASP A 149 -25.69 -5.20 -0.69
N GLN A 150 -24.94 -4.75 -1.69
CA GLN A 150 -23.55 -5.16 -1.92
C GLN A 150 -22.60 -3.99 -1.68
N PHE A 151 -21.37 -4.32 -1.26
CA PHE A 151 -20.39 -3.35 -0.81
C PHE A 151 -19.04 -3.57 -1.51
N ILE A 152 -18.37 -2.46 -1.82
CA ILE A 152 -16.94 -2.44 -2.13
C ILE A 152 -16.19 -2.15 -0.84
N PHE A 153 -15.27 -3.04 -0.48
CA PHE A 153 -14.40 -2.88 0.67
C PHE A 153 -13.06 -2.29 0.23
N VAL A 154 -12.65 -1.22 0.88
CA VAL A 154 -11.31 -0.61 0.78
C VAL A 154 -10.65 -0.71 2.14
N LEU A 155 -9.67 -1.57 2.26
CA LEU A 155 -9.02 -1.92 3.52
C LEU A 155 -7.55 -1.48 3.48
N ASP A 156 -7.23 -0.38 4.15
CA ASP A 156 -5.88 0.18 4.14
C ASP A 156 -5.11 -0.21 5.41
N GLU A 157 -3.80 -0.45 5.24
CA GLU A 157 -2.88 -0.85 6.32
C GLU A 157 -3.37 -2.09 7.10
N TRP A 158 -3.87 -3.12 6.39
CA TRP A 158 -4.41 -4.33 7.01
C TRP A 158 -3.43 -5.00 7.97
N ASP A 159 -2.13 -4.88 7.67
CA ASP A 159 -1.03 -5.49 8.42
C ASP A 159 -0.49 -4.61 9.57
N TYR A 160 -1.20 -3.55 9.93
CA TYR A 160 -0.74 -2.60 10.94
C TYR A 160 -0.42 -3.25 12.29
N ILE A 161 -1.30 -4.13 12.80
CA ILE A 161 -1.08 -4.79 14.09
C ILE A 161 0.13 -5.73 14.06
N PHE A 162 0.39 -6.35 12.91
CA PHE A 162 1.54 -7.22 12.69
C PHE A 162 2.83 -6.40 12.56
N SER A 163 2.79 -5.34 11.75
CA SER A 163 3.94 -4.48 11.49
C SER A 163 4.40 -3.69 12.72
N LYS A 164 3.53 -3.56 13.72
CA LYS A 164 3.81 -2.89 15.00
C LYS A 164 3.95 -3.85 16.18
N ASP A 165 3.98 -5.16 15.92
CA ASP A 165 4.05 -6.22 16.94
C ASP A 165 2.95 -6.06 18.04
N LEU A 166 1.76 -5.59 17.66
CA LEU A 166 0.65 -5.36 18.58
C LEU A 166 -0.18 -6.64 18.72
N PHE A 167 -0.74 -6.87 19.91
CA PHE A 167 -1.68 -7.94 20.19
C PHE A 167 -1.20 -9.33 19.71
N GLN A 168 0.06 -9.68 19.98
CA GLN A 168 0.71 -10.87 19.42
C GLN A 168 -0.10 -12.16 19.64
N GLU A 169 -0.76 -12.30 20.80
CA GLU A 169 -1.60 -13.46 21.13
C GLU A 169 -2.94 -13.48 20.37
N ASN A 170 -3.38 -12.34 19.82
CA ASN A 170 -4.66 -12.20 19.13
C ASN A 170 -4.52 -11.93 17.62
N GLN A 171 -3.34 -12.06 17.06
CA GLN A 171 -3.12 -11.82 15.63
C GLN A 171 -3.90 -12.83 14.77
N ASP A 172 -4.01 -14.06 15.21
CA ASP A 172 -4.83 -15.08 14.54
C ASP A 172 -6.33 -14.74 14.62
N ASP A 173 -6.82 -14.23 15.76
CA ASP A 173 -8.20 -13.78 15.92
C ASP A 173 -8.54 -12.64 14.96
N PHE A 174 -7.58 -11.76 14.68
CA PHE A 174 -7.76 -10.70 13.69
C PHE A 174 -7.85 -11.24 12.25
N LEU A 175 -7.04 -12.23 11.89
CA LEU A 175 -7.13 -12.89 10.59
C LEU A 175 -8.47 -13.63 10.45
N GLU A 176 -8.96 -14.26 11.51
CA GLU A 176 -10.28 -14.89 11.54
C GLU A 176 -11.39 -13.84 11.38
N PHE A 177 -11.31 -12.71 12.09
CA PHE A 177 -12.27 -11.62 11.94
C PHE A 177 -12.37 -11.15 10.48
N LEU A 178 -11.26 -10.90 9.80
CA LEU A 178 -11.25 -10.52 8.40
C LEU A 178 -11.80 -11.64 7.49
N THR A 179 -11.49 -12.90 7.81
CA THR A 179 -11.99 -14.05 7.07
C THR A 179 -13.51 -14.15 7.19
N PHE A 180 -14.05 -14.05 8.39
CA PHE A 180 -15.51 -14.11 8.62
C PHE A 180 -16.27 -12.92 8.04
N LEU A 181 -15.63 -11.76 7.99
CA LEU A 181 -16.21 -10.56 7.41
C LEU A 181 -16.27 -10.63 5.87
N LEU A 182 -15.33 -11.32 5.21
CA LEU A 182 -15.14 -11.17 3.77
C LEU A 182 -15.35 -12.46 2.97
N LYS A 183 -14.93 -13.61 3.51
CA LYS A 183 -14.88 -14.86 2.74
C LYS A 183 -16.25 -15.40 2.45
N ASP A 184 -16.48 -15.72 1.18
CA ASP A 184 -17.73 -16.34 0.68
C ASP A 184 -19.00 -15.54 1.02
N LYS A 185 -18.88 -14.23 1.19
CA LYS A 185 -20.00 -13.35 1.53
C LYS A 185 -20.66 -12.77 0.27
N PRO A 186 -21.99 -12.89 0.14
CA PRO A 186 -22.72 -12.38 -1.04
C PRO A 186 -22.73 -10.86 -1.12
N TYR A 187 -22.59 -10.17 0.01
CA TYR A 187 -22.53 -8.71 0.06
C TYR A 187 -21.17 -8.13 -0.35
N VAL A 188 -20.11 -8.93 -0.51
CA VAL A 188 -18.81 -8.43 -1.00
C VAL A 188 -18.82 -8.39 -2.52
N LEU A 189 -18.75 -7.20 -3.09
CA LEU A 189 -18.71 -6.97 -4.53
C LEU A 189 -17.29 -6.86 -5.07
N LEU A 190 -16.42 -6.17 -4.31
CA LEU A 190 -14.98 -6.04 -4.53
C LEU A 190 -14.31 -5.82 -3.17
N CYS A 191 -13.15 -6.40 -2.94
CA CYS A 191 -12.32 -6.11 -1.79
C CYS A 191 -10.92 -5.72 -2.24
N TYR A 192 -10.58 -4.45 -2.07
CA TYR A 192 -9.27 -3.87 -2.33
C TYR A 192 -8.57 -3.66 -0.99
N MET A 193 -7.51 -4.40 -0.75
CA MET A 193 -6.76 -4.37 0.51
C MET A 193 -5.31 -3.95 0.26
N THR A 194 -4.77 -3.10 1.11
CA THR A 194 -3.37 -2.65 1.01
C THR A 194 -2.61 -2.86 2.32
N GLY A 195 -1.32 -3.14 2.19
CA GLY A 195 -0.40 -3.30 3.29
C GLY A 195 1.06 -3.17 2.87
N VAL A 196 1.96 -3.37 3.81
CA VAL A 196 3.41 -3.43 3.56
C VAL A 196 3.82 -4.87 3.35
N LEU A 197 3.23 -5.79 4.10
CA LEU A 197 3.62 -7.19 4.17
C LEU A 197 2.57 -8.10 3.54
N PRO A 198 2.98 -9.19 2.86
CA PRO A 198 2.06 -10.14 2.25
C PRO A 198 1.35 -11.00 3.31
N ILE A 199 0.10 -11.41 3.00
CA ILE A 199 -0.74 -12.25 3.87
C ILE A 199 -0.05 -13.58 4.19
N LYS A 200 0.57 -14.21 3.20
CA LYS A 200 1.27 -15.50 3.33
C LYS A 200 2.27 -15.56 4.48
N ARG A 201 2.72 -14.43 4.94
CA ARG A 201 3.65 -14.32 6.05
C ARG A 201 3.01 -14.61 7.39
N TYR A 202 1.76 -14.22 7.57
CA TYR A 202 1.05 -14.28 8.85
C TYR A 202 0.04 -15.42 8.92
N SER A 203 -0.34 -15.95 7.76
CA SER A 203 -1.30 -17.04 7.66
C SER A 203 -0.57 -18.35 7.42
N SER A 204 -0.46 -19.19 8.44
CA SER A 204 0.05 -20.56 8.33
C SER A 204 -0.97 -21.55 7.74
N GLY A 205 -2.16 -21.08 7.33
CA GLY A 205 -3.26 -21.96 6.93
C GLY A 205 -4.20 -21.35 5.90
N SER A 206 -5.51 -21.49 6.15
CA SER A 206 -6.58 -21.09 5.23
C SER A 206 -7.08 -19.66 5.41
N ALA A 207 -6.58 -18.92 6.41
CA ALA A 207 -7.00 -17.55 6.66
C ALA A 207 -6.63 -16.65 5.48
N LEU A 208 -7.60 -15.86 5.00
CA LEU A 208 -7.45 -14.92 3.89
C LEU A 208 -6.96 -15.52 2.55
N ASN A 209 -7.07 -16.84 2.37
CA ASN A 209 -6.61 -17.53 1.16
C ASN A 209 -7.42 -17.18 -0.10
N MET A 210 -8.52 -16.43 0.04
CA MET A 210 -9.32 -15.92 -1.08
C MET A 210 -8.67 -14.73 -1.77
N PHE A 211 -7.66 -14.07 -1.17
CA PHE A 211 -7.01 -12.94 -1.78
C PHE A 211 -5.96 -13.33 -2.82
N ASP A 212 -6.02 -12.67 -3.97
CA ASP A 212 -4.91 -12.59 -4.91
C ASP A 212 -3.90 -11.56 -4.39
N GLU A 213 -2.67 -11.99 -4.12
CA GLU A 213 -1.61 -11.13 -3.61
C GLU A 213 -0.73 -10.56 -4.72
N PHE A 214 -0.51 -9.24 -4.68
CA PHE A 214 0.32 -8.50 -5.61
C PHE A 214 1.47 -7.82 -4.87
N THR A 215 2.57 -8.55 -4.73
CA THR A 215 3.80 -8.04 -4.12
C THR A 215 4.62 -7.25 -5.15
N PHE A 216 5.46 -6.33 -4.68
CA PHE A 216 6.21 -5.42 -5.57
C PHE A 216 6.98 -6.14 -6.68
N LEU A 217 7.71 -7.21 -6.36
CA LEU A 217 8.56 -7.93 -7.32
C LEU A 217 7.80 -8.90 -8.25
N LYS A 218 6.64 -9.40 -7.83
CA LYS A 218 5.88 -10.41 -8.57
C LYS A 218 4.68 -9.84 -9.31
N ASP A 219 4.35 -8.56 -9.06
CA ASP A 219 3.18 -7.93 -9.63
C ASP A 219 3.43 -7.38 -11.04
N ARG A 220 2.80 -8.02 -12.02
CA ARG A 220 2.80 -7.59 -13.42
C ARG A 220 1.56 -6.77 -13.81
N ARG A 221 0.59 -6.59 -12.91
CA ARG A 221 -0.69 -5.95 -13.21
C ARG A 221 -0.85 -4.55 -12.64
N PHE A 222 -0.30 -4.31 -11.44
CA PHE A 222 -0.53 -3.08 -10.68
C PHE A 222 0.76 -2.32 -10.36
N GLY A 223 1.93 -2.86 -10.73
CA GLY A 223 3.23 -2.31 -10.33
C GLY A 223 3.41 -0.82 -10.64
N GLU A 224 2.99 -0.38 -11.82
CA GLU A 224 3.11 1.00 -12.30
C GLU A 224 2.20 2.03 -11.61
N PHE A 225 1.17 1.56 -10.88
CA PHE A 225 0.25 2.45 -10.18
C PHE A 225 0.73 2.88 -8.79
N PHE A 226 1.83 2.31 -8.33
CA PHE A 226 2.43 2.61 -7.03
C PHE A 226 3.85 3.12 -7.20
N GLY A 227 4.12 4.31 -6.68
CA GLY A 227 5.34 5.05 -6.99
C GLY A 227 5.21 5.86 -8.28
N PHE A 228 6.28 6.52 -8.67
CA PHE A 228 6.34 7.28 -9.93
C PHE A 228 7.18 6.53 -10.96
N THR A 229 6.70 6.44 -12.20
CA THR A 229 7.45 5.91 -13.32
C THR A 229 8.47 6.94 -13.82
N THR A 230 9.41 6.51 -14.66
CA THR A 230 10.40 7.41 -15.30
C THR A 230 9.71 8.56 -16.06
N ASP A 231 8.69 8.25 -16.85
CA ASP A 231 8.00 9.27 -17.67
C ASP A 231 7.27 10.30 -16.79
N GLU A 232 6.69 9.84 -15.66
CA GLU A 232 6.04 10.73 -14.70
C GLU A 232 7.05 11.63 -13.99
N VAL A 233 8.22 11.11 -13.63
CA VAL A 233 9.29 11.93 -13.01
C VAL A 233 9.86 12.92 -14.01
N LEU A 234 10.08 12.53 -15.27
CA LEU A 234 10.49 13.44 -16.33
C LEU A 234 9.52 14.60 -16.48
N LYS A 235 8.22 14.31 -16.53
CA LYS A 235 7.18 15.34 -16.61
C LYS A 235 7.21 16.30 -15.42
N LEU A 236 7.34 15.78 -14.21
CA LEU A 236 7.47 16.62 -13.01
C LEU A 236 8.71 17.51 -13.03
N CYS A 237 9.84 17.02 -13.58
CA CYS A 237 11.06 17.80 -13.76
C CYS A 237 10.87 18.91 -14.80
N ASP A 238 10.21 18.64 -15.91
CA ASP A 238 9.95 19.62 -16.97
C ASP A 238 9.08 20.77 -16.45
N GLU A 239 8.14 20.49 -15.55
CA GLU A 239 7.28 21.49 -14.89
C GLU A 239 8.01 22.29 -13.81
N ASN A 240 9.05 21.71 -13.16
CA ASN A 240 9.76 22.33 -12.02
C ASN A 240 10.89 23.26 -12.43
N GLN A 241 11.41 23.38 -13.56
CA GLN A 241 12.46 24.31 -14.04
C GLN A 241 13.81 24.33 -13.27
N TYR A 242 13.89 23.85 -12.04
CA TYR A 242 15.08 23.90 -11.16
C TYR A 242 15.73 22.57 -10.91
N MET A 243 15.02 21.46 -11.08
CA MET A 243 15.53 20.10 -10.86
C MET A 243 15.58 19.34 -12.18
N ASN A 244 16.75 18.77 -12.49
CA ASN A 244 16.87 17.92 -13.67
C ASN A 244 16.64 16.43 -13.32
N PHE A 245 16.22 15.68 -14.29
CA PHE A 245 15.91 14.26 -14.15
C PHE A 245 17.14 13.42 -13.77
N GLU A 246 18.30 13.68 -14.39
CA GLU A 246 19.52 12.91 -14.16
C GLU A 246 19.93 12.92 -12.68
N LYS A 247 19.73 14.06 -12.01
CA LYS A 247 20.00 14.18 -10.58
C LYS A 247 19.02 13.38 -9.74
N LEU A 248 17.73 13.40 -10.07
CA LEU A 248 16.72 12.58 -9.39
C LEU A 248 16.94 11.08 -9.65
N GLU A 249 17.29 10.71 -10.87
CA GLU A 249 17.61 9.33 -11.22
C GLU A 249 18.81 8.82 -10.42
N LEU A 250 19.90 9.60 -10.31
CA LEU A 250 21.07 9.23 -9.55
C LEU A 250 20.76 8.97 -8.06
N TRP A 251 19.85 9.76 -7.48
CA TRP A 251 19.53 9.67 -6.05
C TRP A 251 18.43 8.67 -5.71
N TYR A 252 17.45 8.48 -6.57
CA TYR A 252 16.22 7.79 -6.23
C TYR A 252 15.86 6.63 -7.16
N ASN A 253 16.73 6.29 -8.11
CA ASN A 253 16.56 5.15 -9.00
C ASN A 253 16.98 3.86 -8.27
N GLY A 254 16.04 3.16 -7.64
CA GLY A 254 16.37 1.95 -6.90
C GLY A 254 15.32 0.84 -7.01
N TYR A 255 14.21 1.08 -7.71
CA TYR A 255 13.12 0.12 -7.75
C TYR A 255 12.75 -0.24 -9.19
N THR A 256 12.50 -1.53 -9.42
CA THR A 256 12.05 -2.03 -10.72
C THR A 256 10.90 -3.00 -10.53
N THR A 257 9.81 -2.80 -11.26
CA THR A 257 8.66 -3.72 -11.23
C THR A 257 8.99 -5.04 -11.94
N ALA A 258 8.15 -6.05 -11.73
CA ALA A 258 8.25 -7.34 -12.44
C ALA A 258 8.18 -7.23 -13.99
N ASN A 259 7.73 -6.11 -14.52
CA ASN A 259 7.69 -5.81 -15.95
C ASN A 259 8.91 -4.98 -16.43
N GLY A 260 9.91 -4.75 -15.58
CA GLY A 260 11.09 -3.97 -15.92
C GLY A 260 10.88 -2.45 -15.91
N VAL A 261 9.74 -1.95 -15.40
CA VAL A 261 9.48 -0.51 -15.29
C VAL A 261 10.18 0.04 -14.05
N LYS A 262 11.01 1.06 -14.24
CA LYS A 262 11.64 1.78 -13.14
C LYS A 262 10.61 2.59 -12.36
N ILE A 263 10.68 2.51 -11.04
CA ILE A 263 9.77 3.19 -10.12
C ILE A 263 10.56 3.98 -9.08
N TYR A 264 10.14 5.21 -8.87
CA TYR A 264 10.73 6.14 -7.91
C TYR A 264 9.81 6.31 -6.70
N ASN A 265 10.41 6.50 -5.52
CA ASN A 265 9.63 6.80 -4.32
C ASN A 265 9.01 8.21 -4.42
N PRO A 266 7.66 8.35 -4.40
CA PRO A 266 6.99 9.63 -4.58
C PRO A 266 7.43 10.70 -3.57
N ARG A 267 7.56 10.32 -2.30
CA ARG A 267 7.93 11.27 -1.26
C ARG A 267 9.33 11.85 -1.48
N SER A 268 10.29 11.01 -1.87
CA SER A 268 11.66 11.46 -2.13
C SER A 268 11.71 12.40 -3.34
N VAL A 269 11.01 12.04 -4.41
CA VAL A 269 10.91 12.88 -5.61
C VAL A 269 10.26 14.22 -5.29
N ILE A 270 9.07 14.22 -4.67
CA ILE A 270 8.34 15.45 -4.33
C ILE A 270 9.19 16.35 -3.42
N LYS A 271 9.81 15.78 -2.37
CA LYS A 271 10.67 16.58 -1.48
C LYS A 271 11.89 17.16 -2.17
N ALA A 272 12.48 16.45 -3.11
CA ALA A 272 13.58 16.98 -3.90
C ALA A 272 13.12 18.13 -4.82
N LEU A 273 11.94 18.01 -5.42
CA LEU A 273 11.35 19.08 -6.25
C LEU A 273 10.97 20.31 -5.41
N GLU A 274 10.33 20.12 -4.25
CA GLU A 274 9.97 21.19 -3.33
C GLU A 274 11.19 21.98 -2.82
N ASN A 275 12.26 21.26 -2.47
CA ASN A 275 13.47 21.86 -1.87
C ASN A 275 14.52 22.25 -2.92
N ASN A 276 14.34 21.90 -4.18
CA ASN A 276 15.34 21.99 -5.26
C ASN A 276 16.70 21.35 -4.89
N TYR A 277 16.66 20.31 -4.06
CA TYR A 277 17.84 19.63 -3.52
C TYR A 277 17.56 18.15 -3.33
N CYS A 278 18.53 17.30 -3.70
CA CYS A 278 18.47 15.87 -3.48
C CYS A 278 19.22 15.49 -2.21
N GLU A 279 18.56 14.76 -1.33
CA GLU A 279 19.12 14.16 -0.12
C GLU A 279 18.35 12.87 0.23
N SER A 280 18.82 12.13 1.23
CA SER A 280 18.12 10.92 1.68
C SER A 280 16.84 11.27 2.48
N TYR A 281 15.75 11.60 1.80
CA TYR A 281 14.44 11.86 2.43
C TYR A 281 13.76 10.60 3.00
N TRP A 282 14.30 9.44 2.68
CA TRP A 282 13.75 8.16 3.12
C TRP A 282 14.19 7.80 4.55
N THR A 283 15.44 8.06 4.90
CA THR A 283 16.04 7.68 6.20
C THR A 283 15.50 8.50 7.38
N ASN A 284 15.04 9.72 7.14
CA ASN A 284 14.63 10.65 8.20
C ASN A 284 13.30 10.27 8.89
N THR A 285 12.62 9.17 8.51
CA THR A 285 11.25 8.93 8.99
C THR A 285 10.90 7.44 9.13
N GLY A 286 11.72 6.62 9.78
CA GLY A 286 11.36 5.26 10.19
C GLY A 286 11.64 4.14 9.19
N ALA A 287 12.45 4.40 8.18
CA ALA A 287 12.89 3.38 7.22
C ALA A 287 13.71 2.25 7.86
N MET A 288 14.50 2.57 8.88
CA MET A 288 15.27 1.57 9.63
C MET A 288 14.37 0.59 10.39
N ASP A 289 13.18 1.01 10.84
CA ASP A 289 12.19 0.12 11.46
C ASP A 289 11.65 -0.91 10.45
N GLU A 290 11.44 -0.50 9.20
CA GLU A 290 11.00 -1.42 8.14
C GLU A 290 12.11 -2.43 7.80
N VAL A 291 13.33 -1.95 7.55
CA VAL A 291 14.47 -2.82 7.25
C VAL A 291 14.70 -3.79 8.41
N SER A 292 14.65 -3.31 9.65
CA SER A 292 14.77 -4.14 10.85
C SER A 292 13.67 -5.22 10.94
N GLN A 293 12.43 -4.87 10.60
CA GLN A 293 11.32 -5.84 10.58
C GLN A 293 11.52 -6.90 9.49
N TYR A 294 11.94 -6.51 8.30
CA TYR A 294 12.21 -7.44 7.21
C TYR A 294 13.36 -8.39 7.55
N LEU A 295 14.42 -7.89 8.18
CA LEU A 295 15.55 -8.68 8.65
C LEU A 295 15.17 -9.61 9.83
N LYS A 296 14.37 -9.11 10.81
CA LYS A 296 13.92 -9.86 11.98
C LYS A 296 13.15 -11.13 11.62
N TYR A 297 12.44 -11.10 10.54
CA TYR A 297 11.56 -12.20 10.18
C TYR A 297 12.18 -13.22 9.21
N ASN A 298 13.41 -13.02 8.76
CA ASN A 298 14.21 -13.97 7.96
C ASN A 298 13.45 -14.71 6.84
N VAL A 299 12.50 -14.01 6.20
CA VAL A 299 11.75 -14.56 5.06
C VAL A 299 12.59 -14.34 3.80
N LEU A 300 13.10 -15.42 3.22
CA LEU A 300 14.01 -15.41 2.07
C LEU A 300 13.48 -14.53 0.92
N GLU A 301 12.21 -14.66 0.57
CA GLU A 301 11.59 -13.85 -0.50
C GLU A 301 11.53 -12.35 -0.15
N ILE A 302 11.24 -11.98 1.11
CA ILE A 302 11.18 -10.59 1.55
C ILE A 302 12.58 -10.05 1.82
N ARG A 303 13.50 -10.90 2.27
CA ARG A 303 14.91 -10.54 2.41
C ARG A 303 15.48 -10.14 1.06
N ASP A 304 15.18 -10.89 0.01
CA ASP A 304 15.59 -10.59 -1.36
C ASP A 304 14.91 -9.31 -1.87
N ASP A 305 13.61 -9.14 -1.58
CA ASP A 305 12.86 -7.92 -1.88
C ASP A 305 13.45 -6.68 -1.18
N VAL A 306 13.85 -6.81 0.08
CA VAL A 306 14.44 -5.70 0.87
C VAL A 306 15.88 -5.45 0.48
N ILE A 307 16.66 -6.49 0.26
CA ILE A 307 18.04 -6.36 -0.22
C ILE A 307 18.05 -5.67 -1.58
N GLN A 308 17.18 -6.06 -2.50
CA GLN A 308 16.99 -5.39 -3.78
C GLN A 308 16.46 -3.96 -3.62
N MET A 309 15.61 -3.70 -2.62
CA MET A 309 15.04 -2.38 -2.34
C MET A 309 16.00 -1.42 -1.65
N VAL A 310 16.92 -1.91 -0.82
CA VAL A 310 17.79 -1.07 0.04
C VAL A 310 19.22 -0.98 -0.48
N ALA A 311 19.73 -2.05 -1.08
CA ALA A 311 21.12 -2.15 -1.51
C ALA A 311 21.28 -2.47 -3.01
N GLY A 312 20.20 -2.68 -3.72
CA GLY A 312 20.25 -3.04 -5.13
C GLY A 312 20.92 -4.38 -5.39
N GLU A 313 20.71 -5.39 -4.56
CA GLU A 313 21.09 -6.80 -4.76
C GLU A 313 22.09 -7.36 -3.73
N GLU A 314 22.05 -8.69 -3.50
CA GLU A 314 22.87 -9.41 -2.52
C GLU A 314 24.38 -9.21 -2.69
N ILE A 315 25.13 -9.35 -1.59
CA ILE A 315 26.60 -9.21 -1.55
C ILE A 315 27.29 -10.16 -2.56
N ASP A 316 26.74 -11.33 -2.84
CA ASP A 316 27.24 -12.23 -3.86
C ASP A 316 26.99 -11.69 -5.28
N ILE A 317 25.90 -10.98 -5.49
CA ILE A 317 25.58 -10.30 -6.75
C ILE A 317 26.45 -9.05 -6.96
N ILE A 318 26.88 -8.38 -5.91
CA ILE A 318 27.89 -7.31 -6.01
C ILE A 318 29.19 -7.85 -6.65
N LYS A 319 29.56 -9.09 -6.36
CA LYS A 319 30.72 -9.75 -7.01
C LYS A 319 30.41 -10.22 -8.44
N GLU A 320 29.21 -10.74 -8.69
CA GLU A 320 28.87 -11.29 -10.00
C GLU A 320 28.49 -10.26 -11.06
N LYS A 321 27.94 -9.09 -10.68
CA LYS A 321 27.43 -8.08 -11.63
C LYS A 321 28.32 -6.86 -11.86
N GLU A 322 29.60 -6.93 -11.55
CA GLU A 322 30.56 -5.87 -11.85
C GLU A 322 30.21 -4.48 -11.26
N TYR A 323 29.34 -4.41 -10.21
CA TYR A 323 29.06 -3.14 -9.53
C TYR A 323 30.33 -2.48 -8.98
N ILE A 324 31.27 -3.30 -8.51
CA ILE A 324 32.61 -2.86 -8.09
C ILE A 324 33.34 -2.16 -9.24
N GLN A 325 33.22 -2.66 -10.48
CA GLN A 325 33.88 -2.04 -11.64
C GLN A 325 33.18 -0.73 -12.04
N LYS A 326 31.85 -0.65 -11.99
CA LYS A 326 31.11 0.59 -12.21
C LYS A 326 31.47 1.66 -11.18
N PHE A 327 31.52 1.31 -9.90
CA PHE A 327 31.91 2.25 -8.83
C PHE A 327 33.37 2.71 -8.97
N LYS A 328 34.28 1.83 -9.42
CA LYS A 328 35.67 2.20 -9.68
C LYS A 328 35.81 3.18 -10.85
N VAL A 329 35.04 2.99 -11.92
CA VAL A 329 35.04 3.89 -13.09
C VAL A 329 34.49 5.28 -12.73
N GLU A 330 33.45 5.35 -11.90
CA GLU A 330 32.85 6.63 -11.47
C GLU A 330 33.67 7.36 -10.38
N ASN A 331 34.57 6.66 -9.69
CA ASN A 331 35.39 7.20 -8.60
C ASN A 331 36.90 6.98 -8.82
N GLU A 332 37.39 7.09 -10.04
CA GLU A 332 38.77 6.91 -10.41
C GLU A 332 39.70 7.80 -9.51
N GLY A 333 40.59 7.16 -8.74
CA GLY A 333 41.51 7.84 -7.84
C GLY A 333 41.03 8.01 -6.39
N LYS A 334 39.90 7.44 -5.98
CA LYS A 334 39.43 7.38 -4.57
C LYS A 334 39.49 5.95 -4.04
N GLU A 335 39.91 5.80 -2.78
CA GLU A 335 39.74 4.52 -2.08
C GLU A 335 38.24 4.26 -1.86
N VAL A 336 37.73 3.13 -2.36
CA VAL A 336 36.37 2.70 -2.17
C VAL A 336 36.34 1.58 -1.14
N LEU A 337 35.57 1.74 -0.08
CA LEU A 337 35.34 0.73 0.95
C LEU A 337 34.00 0.06 0.70
N ALA A 338 34.00 -1.25 0.44
CA ALA A 338 32.78 -2.05 0.46
C ALA A 338 32.53 -2.56 1.86
N VAL A 339 31.39 -2.20 2.45
CA VAL A 339 30.99 -2.64 3.79
C VAL A 339 29.80 -3.56 3.67
N ALA A 340 29.98 -4.82 4.05
CA ALA A 340 28.92 -5.80 4.16
C ALA A 340 28.56 -6.02 5.63
N ILE A 341 27.29 -5.82 6.01
CA ILE A 341 26.78 -6.08 7.35
C ILE A 341 25.79 -7.24 7.27
N CYS A 342 26.11 -8.35 7.92
CA CYS A 342 25.20 -9.50 8.06
C CYS A 342 24.77 -9.64 9.51
N TYR A 343 23.49 -9.93 9.74
CA TYR A 343 22.95 -10.24 11.05
C TYR A 343 22.68 -11.74 11.17
N ASP A 344 23.32 -12.40 12.13
CA ASP A 344 23.02 -13.78 12.48
C ASP A 344 21.87 -13.83 13.48
N SER A 345 20.72 -14.32 13.03
CA SER A 345 19.51 -14.42 13.84
C SER A 345 19.59 -15.45 14.97
N LYS A 346 20.54 -16.41 14.92
CA LYS A 346 20.74 -17.44 15.95
C LYS A 346 21.65 -16.95 17.06
N SER A 347 22.75 -16.29 16.70
CA SER A 347 23.70 -15.71 17.66
C SER A 347 23.29 -14.30 18.13
N LYS A 348 22.36 -13.65 17.43
CA LYS A 348 21.98 -12.23 17.62
C LYS A 348 23.15 -11.26 17.43
N GLU A 349 24.16 -11.65 16.68
CA GLU A 349 25.35 -10.88 16.43
C GLU A 349 25.34 -10.26 15.03
N HIS A 350 25.93 -9.06 14.91
CA HIS A 350 26.19 -8.42 13.63
C HIS A 350 27.59 -8.77 13.18
N HIS A 351 27.73 -9.36 12.00
CA HIS A 351 29.01 -9.57 11.35
C HIS A 351 29.20 -8.48 10.29
N CYS A 352 30.30 -7.76 10.40
CA CYS A 352 30.68 -6.73 9.45
C CYS A 352 31.94 -7.17 8.70
N LYS A 353 31.87 -7.20 7.37
CA LYS A 353 33.03 -7.42 6.51
C LYS A 353 33.30 -6.14 5.74
N ILE A 354 34.51 -5.62 5.86
CA ILE A 354 34.99 -4.43 5.16
C ILE A 354 36.10 -4.86 4.20
N GLU A 355 35.91 -4.58 2.93
CA GLU A 355 36.95 -4.78 1.92
C GLU A 355 37.27 -3.44 1.27
N ALA A 356 38.57 -3.08 1.22
CA ALA A 356 39.03 -1.99 0.38
C ALA A 356 39.12 -2.48 -1.06
N ILE A 357 38.57 -1.71 -1.98
CA ILE A 357 38.45 -2.09 -3.40
C ILE A 357 39.26 -1.11 -4.25
#